data_1e2cecf569d66ab2a6ca425958ae4250
#
_entry.id   1e2cecf569d66ab2a6ca425958ae4250
#
_cell.length_a   1.000
_cell.length_b   1.000
_cell.length_c   1.000
_cell.angle_alpha   90.00
_cell.angle_beta   90.00
_cell.angle_gamma   90.00
#
_symmetry.space_group_name_H-M   'P 1'
#
loop_
_entity.id
_entity.type
_entity.pdbx_description
1 polymer ?
#
loop_
_entity_poly.entity_id
_entity_poly.type
_entity_poly.pdbx_seq_one_letter_code
_entity_poly.pdbx_strand_id
1 'polypeptide(L)'
;MAKAPTKISYKKLENALEIEWVDEVYSLPIELLRVRSPSADSGGRHGRKRKPQSGKKDVRIKDINHTGNYGIRLNFDDGHDTGIFVWEYLQDLAKNKAKYWREYLKELEEKNESRLPKLEVKQWNPKQL
;
A
#
# COMPACT_ATOMS: atom_id res chain seq x y z
N MET A 1 -1.80 1.18 23.06
CA MET A 1 -2.07 2.18 22.02
C MET A 1 -0.77 2.75 21.46
N ALA A 2 -0.61 2.73 20.16
CA ALA A 2 0.62 3.22 19.56
C ALA A 2 0.68 4.75 19.62
N LYS A 3 1.87 5.26 19.86
CA LYS A 3 2.09 6.71 19.88
C LYS A 3 2.19 7.22 18.43
N ALA A 4 1.90 8.49 18.26
CA ALA A 4 2.09 9.14 16.97
C ALA A 4 3.57 9.15 16.61
N PRO A 5 3.90 8.99 15.32
CA PRO A 5 5.29 9.15 14.90
C PRO A 5 5.75 10.59 15.07
N THR A 6 7.07 10.76 15.18
CA THR A 6 7.67 12.07 15.30
C THR A 6 7.88 12.74 13.96
N LYS A 7 7.96 11.94 12.88
CA LYS A 7 8.17 12.47 11.54
C LYS A 7 7.72 11.45 10.50
N ILE A 8 7.14 11.94 9.42
CA ILE A 8 6.77 11.14 8.26
C ILE A 8 7.30 11.84 7.03
N SER A 9 8.02 11.12 6.18
CA SER A 9 8.61 11.68 4.96
C SER A 9 8.34 10.76 3.78
N TYR A 10 7.88 11.34 2.68
CA TYR A 10 7.74 10.58 1.45
C TYR A 10 9.04 10.66 0.64
N LYS A 11 9.70 9.52 0.50
CA LYS A 11 10.93 9.41 -0.27
C LYS A 11 10.57 9.06 -1.71
N LYS A 12 10.52 10.07 -2.56
CA LYS A 12 10.02 9.90 -3.93
C LYS A 12 10.86 8.95 -4.78
N LEU A 13 12.17 9.02 -4.65
CA LEU A 13 13.06 8.18 -5.47
C LEU A 13 12.90 6.71 -5.14
N GLU A 14 12.80 6.40 -3.87
CA GLU A 14 12.63 5.02 -3.41
C GLU A 14 11.16 4.59 -3.46
N ASN A 15 10.25 5.53 -3.67
CA ASN A 15 8.81 5.31 -3.59
C ASN A 15 8.42 4.63 -2.28
N ALA A 16 8.88 5.22 -1.18
CA ALA A 16 8.68 4.67 0.15
C ALA A 16 8.30 5.76 1.13
N LEU A 17 7.55 5.39 2.14
CA LEU A 17 7.20 6.28 3.25
C LEU A 17 8.11 5.95 4.42
N GLU A 18 8.89 6.94 4.84
CA GLU A 18 9.74 6.81 6.01
C GLU A 18 9.00 7.34 7.22
N ILE A 19 8.91 6.54 8.25
CA ILE A 19 8.18 6.90 9.46
C ILE A 19 9.12 6.77 10.64
N GLU A 20 9.26 7.84 11.41
CA GLU A 20 10.12 7.89 12.58
C GLU A 20 9.29 7.96 13.85
N TRP A 21 9.53 7.02 14.73
CA TRP A 21 9.07 7.09 16.11
C TRP A 21 10.27 7.43 16.98
N VAL A 22 10.03 7.69 18.27
CA VAL A 22 11.12 8.14 19.17
C VAL A 22 12.36 7.25 19.10
N ASP A 23 12.17 5.94 19.10
CA ASP A 23 13.28 4.99 19.15
C ASP A 23 13.52 4.22 17.87
N GLU A 24 12.71 4.42 16.85
CA GLU A 24 12.75 3.58 15.67
C GLU A 24 12.44 4.36 14.40
N VAL A 25 13.06 3.95 13.31
CA VAL A 25 12.79 4.51 11.97
C VAL A 25 12.48 3.34 11.04
N TYR A 26 11.40 3.46 10.30
CA TYR A 26 10.98 2.44 9.35
C TYR A 26 10.77 3.02 7.98
N SER A 27 11.03 2.22 6.95
CA SER A 27 10.72 2.59 5.57
C SER A 27 9.73 1.58 5.02
N LEU A 28 8.57 2.07 4.57
CA LEU A 28 7.52 1.22 4.02
C LEU A 28 7.35 1.51 2.53
N PRO A 29 7.48 0.47 1.69
CA PRO A 29 7.20 0.68 0.25
C PRO A 29 5.77 1.16 0.06
N ILE A 30 5.60 2.10 -0.87
CA ILE A 30 4.25 2.61 -1.15
C ILE A 30 3.36 1.49 -1.68
N GLU A 31 3.91 0.60 -2.47
CA GLU A 31 3.17 -0.56 -2.95
C GLU A 31 2.54 -1.35 -1.80
N LEU A 32 3.31 -1.60 -0.73
CA LEU A 32 2.80 -2.33 0.43
C LEU A 32 1.66 -1.56 1.11
N LEU A 33 1.83 -0.25 1.29
CA LEU A 33 0.79 0.58 1.89
C LEU A 33 -0.47 0.56 1.04
N ARG A 34 -0.33 0.57 -0.28
CA ARG A 34 -1.48 0.53 -1.18
C ARG A 34 -2.23 -0.78 -1.08
N VAL A 35 -1.53 -1.92 -1.12
CA VAL A 35 -2.19 -3.22 -1.07
C VAL A 35 -2.73 -3.57 0.31
N ARG A 36 -2.20 -2.95 1.35
CA ARG A 36 -2.66 -3.14 2.73
C ARG A 36 -3.48 -1.95 3.24
N SER A 37 -3.93 -1.09 2.36
CA SER A 37 -4.80 0.02 2.72
C SER A 37 -6.06 -0.52 3.43
N PRO A 38 -6.52 0.15 4.49
CA PRO A 38 -7.73 -0.30 5.19
C PRO A 38 -8.96 -0.44 4.30
N SER A 39 -9.03 0.30 3.20
CA SER A 39 -10.17 0.22 2.28
C SER A 39 -9.92 -0.64 1.06
N ALA A 40 -8.73 -1.22 0.92
CA ALA A 40 -8.39 -2.01 -0.26
C ALA A 40 -9.05 -3.39 -0.25
N ASP A 41 -9.42 -3.86 0.91
CA ASP A 41 -9.96 -5.21 1.08
C ASP A 41 -11.30 -5.15 1.80
N SER A 42 -12.32 -4.72 1.07
CA SER A 42 -13.67 -4.62 1.62
C SER A 42 -14.26 -5.97 1.98
N GLY A 43 -13.74 -7.05 1.41
CA GLY A 43 -14.22 -8.39 1.69
C GLY A 43 -13.67 -9.01 2.96
N GLY A 44 -12.51 -8.52 3.43
CA GLY A 44 -11.83 -9.12 4.59
C GLY A 44 -12.49 -8.89 5.93
N ARG A 45 -13.36 -7.92 6.02
CA ARG A 45 -14.02 -7.53 7.26
C ARG A 45 -14.83 -8.64 7.91
N HIS A 46 -15.32 -9.55 7.13
CA HIS A 46 -16.25 -10.58 7.61
C HIS A 46 -15.67 -11.99 7.46
N GLY A 47 -14.36 -12.10 7.58
CA GLY A 47 -13.69 -13.38 7.46
C GLY A 47 -13.54 -13.90 6.05
N ARG A 48 -13.88 -13.11 5.06
CA ARG A 48 -13.67 -13.49 3.67
C ARG A 48 -12.20 -13.42 3.30
N LYS A 49 -11.78 -14.24 2.36
CA LYS A 49 -10.42 -14.17 1.85
C LYS A 49 -10.16 -12.79 1.24
N ARG A 50 -8.98 -12.27 1.53
CA ARG A 50 -8.53 -11.03 0.92
C ARG A 50 -8.39 -11.20 -0.59
N LYS A 51 -8.90 -10.23 -1.33
CA LYS A 51 -8.70 -10.17 -2.77
C LYS A 51 -7.32 -9.59 -3.04
N PRO A 52 -6.47 -10.27 -3.82
CA PRO A 52 -5.15 -9.71 -4.11
C PRO A 52 -5.24 -8.44 -4.93
N GLN A 53 -4.36 -7.49 -4.63
CA GLN A 53 -4.28 -6.22 -5.33
C GLN A 53 -3.16 -6.31 -6.37
N SER A 54 -3.52 -6.50 -7.63
CA SER A 54 -2.55 -6.61 -8.71
C SER A 54 -2.22 -5.27 -9.33
N GLY A 55 -1.08 -5.20 -10.03
CA GLY A 55 -0.72 -4.02 -10.82
C GLY A 55 -0.33 -2.80 -10.02
N LYS A 56 0.12 -2.94 -8.78
CA LYS A 56 0.37 -1.82 -7.87
C LYS A 56 1.83 -1.41 -7.71
N LYS A 57 2.72 -2.04 -8.45
CA LYS A 57 4.16 -1.80 -8.29
C LYS A 57 4.55 -0.32 -8.39
N ASP A 58 3.96 0.41 -9.32
CA ASP A 58 4.34 1.78 -9.60
C ASP A 58 3.40 2.83 -9.01
N VAL A 59 2.52 2.43 -8.12
CA VAL A 59 1.60 3.36 -7.47
C VAL A 59 2.39 4.31 -6.57
N ARG A 60 2.06 5.60 -6.65
CA ARG A 60 2.74 6.65 -5.87
C ARG A 60 1.74 7.40 -5.02
N ILE A 61 2.26 8.12 -4.03
CA ILE A 61 1.43 8.96 -3.19
C ILE A 61 1.19 10.29 -3.88
N LYS A 62 -0.07 10.70 -3.91
CA LYS A 62 -0.47 12.00 -4.40
C LYS A 62 -0.55 13.02 -3.26
N ASP A 63 -1.19 12.63 -2.14
CA ASP A 63 -1.34 13.48 -0.97
C ASP A 63 -1.29 12.68 0.31
N ILE A 64 -0.83 13.33 1.38
CA ILE A 64 -0.85 12.78 2.73
C ILE A 64 -1.56 13.79 3.62
N ASN A 65 -2.60 13.36 4.31
CA ASN A 65 -3.37 14.23 5.18
C ASN A 65 -3.49 13.67 6.59
N HIS A 66 -3.35 14.54 7.58
CA HIS A 66 -3.59 14.16 8.96
C HIS A 66 -5.06 13.85 9.19
N THR A 67 -5.31 12.87 10.03
CA THR A 67 -6.66 12.55 10.47
C THR A 67 -6.67 12.61 12.00
N GLY A 68 -7.09 13.74 12.55
CA GLY A 68 -7.05 13.97 13.98
C GLY A 68 -5.64 13.74 14.51
N ASN A 69 -5.54 13.14 15.70
CA ASN A 69 -4.26 12.78 16.31
C ASN A 69 -3.98 11.28 16.25
N TYR A 70 -4.73 10.55 15.46
CA TYR A 70 -4.68 9.09 15.51
C TYR A 70 -4.25 8.41 14.21
N GLY A 71 -4.09 9.14 13.13
CA GLY A 71 -3.70 8.51 11.89
C GLY A 71 -3.48 9.49 10.75
N ILE A 72 -3.27 8.90 9.58
CA ILE A 72 -3.11 9.65 8.33
C ILE A 72 -3.96 9.01 7.25
N ARG A 73 -4.35 9.82 6.28
CA ARG A 73 -5.00 9.35 5.07
C ARG A 73 -4.01 9.50 3.92
N LEU A 74 -3.82 8.44 3.16
CA LEU A 74 -2.95 8.47 1.99
C LEU A 74 -3.81 8.44 0.73
N ASN A 75 -3.56 9.37 -0.17
CA ASN A 75 -4.19 9.37 -1.47
C ASN A 75 -3.17 8.91 -2.49
N PHE A 76 -3.49 7.83 -3.19
CA PHE A 76 -2.60 7.25 -4.18
C PHE A 76 -2.94 7.76 -5.57
N ASP A 77 -1.97 7.72 -6.46
CA ASP A 77 -2.15 8.25 -7.82
C ASP A 77 -2.95 7.35 -8.75
N ASP A 78 -3.31 6.15 -8.30
CA ASP A 78 -4.18 5.26 -9.06
C ASP A 78 -5.66 5.56 -8.80
N GLY A 79 -5.96 6.63 -8.11
CA GLY A 79 -7.34 7.04 -7.84
C GLY A 79 -7.97 6.36 -6.63
N HIS A 80 -7.23 5.52 -5.95
CA HIS A 80 -7.74 4.84 -4.76
C HIS A 80 -7.87 5.79 -3.59
N ASP A 81 -9.07 5.87 -3.02
CA ASP A 81 -9.33 6.64 -1.81
C ASP A 81 -9.18 5.70 -0.63
N THR A 82 -8.13 5.88 0.14
CA THR A 82 -7.81 4.99 1.22
C THR A 82 -8.64 5.30 2.46
N GLY A 83 -8.77 4.29 3.30
CA GLY A 83 -9.18 4.51 4.66
C GLY A 83 -8.06 5.18 5.45
N ILE A 84 -8.29 5.33 6.74
CA ILE A 84 -7.33 5.96 7.64
C ILE A 84 -6.34 4.91 8.12
N PHE A 85 -5.05 5.22 7.99
CA PHE A 85 -3.99 4.41 8.58
C PHE A 85 -3.76 4.92 10.00
N VAL A 86 -4.33 4.22 10.99
CA VAL A 86 -4.08 4.59 12.39
C VAL A 86 -2.66 4.20 12.77
N TRP A 87 -2.13 4.88 13.80
CA TRP A 87 -0.73 4.66 14.19
C TRP A 87 -0.41 3.21 14.53
N GLU A 88 -1.35 2.53 15.19
CA GLU A 88 -1.15 1.11 15.52
C GLU A 88 -1.00 0.25 14.28
N TYR A 89 -1.80 0.51 13.26
CA TYR A 89 -1.75 -0.24 12.01
C TYR A 89 -0.44 0.03 11.26
N LEU A 90 -0.03 1.30 11.19
CA LEU A 90 1.24 1.65 10.56
C LEU A 90 2.42 0.99 11.28
N GLN A 91 2.38 0.97 12.60
CA GLN A 91 3.43 0.33 13.39
C GLN A 91 3.46 -1.18 13.15
N ASP A 92 2.30 -1.81 13.07
CA ASP A 92 2.20 -3.23 12.75
C ASP A 92 2.78 -3.53 11.36
N LEU A 93 2.40 -2.73 10.37
CA LEU A 93 2.96 -2.90 9.01
C LEU A 93 4.47 -2.71 9.01
N ALA A 94 4.96 -1.73 9.76
CA ALA A 94 6.39 -1.44 9.83
C ALA A 94 7.17 -2.58 10.48
N LYS A 95 6.69 -3.06 11.60
CA LYS A 95 7.37 -4.12 12.35
C LYS A 95 7.29 -5.47 11.65
N ASN A 96 6.24 -5.71 10.90
CA ASN A 96 6.00 -7.00 10.23
C ASN A 96 6.07 -6.86 8.71
N LYS A 97 6.83 -5.91 8.23
CA LYS A 97 6.92 -5.59 6.80
C LYS A 97 7.25 -6.83 5.95
N ALA A 98 8.25 -7.59 6.35
CA ALA A 98 8.67 -8.77 5.59
C ALA A 98 7.57 -9.82 5.51
N LYS A 99 6.85 -10.01 6.62
CA LYS A 99 5.74 -10.96 6.67
C LYS A 99 4.62 -10.54 5.71
N TYR A 100 4.20 -9.30 5.77
CA TYR A 100 3.12 -8.80 4.91
C TYR A 100 3.54 -8.80 3.44
N TRP A 101 4.80 -8.52 3.16
CA TRP A 101 5.30 -8.57 1.80
C TRP A 101 5.24 -9.99 1.23
N ARG A 102 5.68 -10.98 2.01
CA ARG A 102 5.60 -12.38 1.59
C ARG A 102 4.16 -12.83 1.35
N GLU A 103 3.25 -12.42 2.24
CA GLU A 103 1.84 -12.75 2.08
C GLU A 103 1.27 -12.16 0.79
N TYR A 104 1.62 -10.93 0.50
CA TYR A 104 1.19 -10.26 -0.71
C TYR A 104 1.68 -10.99 -1.97
N LEU A 105 2.96 -11.32 -2.01
CA LEU A 105 3.52 -12.04 -3.15
C LEU A 105 2.86 -13.42 -3.33
N LYS A 106 2.60 -14.10 -2.23
CA LYS A 106 1.94 -15.40 -2.26
C LYS A 106 0.51 -15.29 -2.77
N GLU A 107 -0.23 -14.29 -2.33
CA GLU A 107 -1.60 -14.06 -2.80
C GLU A 107 -1.63 -13.82 -4.32
N LEU A 108 -0.70 -13.04 -4.84
CA LEU A 108 -0.59 -12.79 -6.27
C LEU A 108 -0.29 -14.10 -7.04
N GLU A 109 0.64 -14.88 -6.53
CA GLU A 109 1.01 -16.15 -7.17
C GLU A 109 -0.17 -17.11 -7.22
N GLU A 110 -0.89 -17.25 -6.12
CA GLU A 110 -2.05 -18.14 -6.04
C GLU A 110 -3.16 -17.77 -7.02
N LYS A 111 -3.25 -16.50 -7.37
CA LYS A 111 -4.29 -16.01 -8.29
C LYS A 111 -3.76 -15.74 -9.69
N ASN A 112 -2.51 -16.09 -9.97
CA ASN A 112 -1.86 -15.80 -11.27
C ASN A 112 -1.90 -14.31 -11.60
N GLU A 113 -1.75 -13.46 -10.59
CA GLU A 113 -1.72 -12.02 -10.77
C GLU A 113 -0.29 -11.51 -10.65
N SER A 114 -0.07 -10.26 -11.04
CA SER A 114 1.26 -9.66 -11.06
C SER A 114 1.26 -8.29 -10.38
N ARG A 115 2.41 -7.90 -9.85
CA ARG A 115 2.64 -6.55 -9.36
C ARG A 115 2.66 -5.53 -10.48
N LEU A 116 3.01 -5.97 -11.69
CA LEU A 116 3.17 -5.07 -12.82
C LEU A 116 1.82 -4.61 -13.35
N PRO A 117 1.71 -3.33 -13.74
CA PRO A 117 0.49 -2.83 -14.35
C PRO A 117 0.18 -3.59 -15.62
N LYS A 118 -1.10 -3.85 -15.84
CA LYS A 118 -1.54 -4.49 -17.07
C LYS A 118 -1.60 -3.45 -18.17
N LEU A 119 -1.06 -3.82 -19.34
CA LEU A 119 -1.18 -2.97 -20.50
C LEU A 119 -2.48 -3.28 -21.23
N GLU A 120 -3.31 -2.27 -21.39
CA GLU A 120 -4.51 -2.40 -22.20
C GLU A 120 -4.15 -2.16 -23.65
N VAL A 121 -4.35 -3.17 -24.48
CA VAL A 121 -4.06 -3.06 -25.91
C VAL A 121 -5.38 -2.89 -26.65
N LYS A 122 -5.96 -1.71 -26.52
CA LYS A 122 -7.29 -1.44 -27.06
C LYS A 122 -7.36 -1.40 -28.58
N GLN A 123 -6.28 -0.99 -29.19
CA GLN A 123 -6.22 -0.82 -30.64
C GLN A 123 -5.14 -1.66 -31.28
N TRP A 124 -4.76 -2.73 -30.61
CA TRP A 124 -3.73 -3.60 -31.13
C TRP A 124 -4.24 -4.34 -32.34
N ASN A 125 -3.47 -4.27 -33.42
CA ASN A 125 -3.76 -5.00 -34.67
C ASN A 125 -2.51 -5.76 -35.10
N PRO A 126 -2.50 -7.10 -34.96
CA PRO A 126 -1.31 -7.86 -35.26
C PRO A 126 -0.87 -7.73 -36.73
N LYS A 127 -1.78 -7.35 -37.61
CA LYS A 127 -1.44 -7.18 -39.04
C LYS A 127 -0.67 -5.91 -39.33
N GLN A 128 -0.58 -5.01 -38.36
CA GLN A 128 0.14 -3.75 -38.52
C GLN A 128 1.53 -3.76 -37.89
N LEU A 129 1.95 -4.86 -37.39
CA LEU A 129 3.27 -4.97 -36.78
C LEU A 129 4.38 -5.07 -37.82
#